data_02e856ad3cbc777a12840bdea5731d07
#
_entry.id   02e856ad3cbc777a12840bdea5731d07
#
_cell.length_a   1.000
_cell.length_b   1.000
_cell.length_c   1.000
_cell.angle_alpha   90.00
_cell.angle_beta   90.00
_cell.angle_gamma   90.00
#
_symmetry.space_group_name_H-M   'P 1'
#
loop_
_entity.id
_entity.type
_entity.pdbx_description
1 polymer ?
#
loop_
_entity_poly.entity_id
_entity_poly.type
_entity_poly.pdbx_seq_one_letter_code
_entity_poly.pdbx_strand_id
1 'polypeptide(L)'
;TYGVPSLLFTVDGEEARGSGRSVGNVNLFEAVESLSHLTTRFGGHGAAVGVTIPTKNLKKFAEGLDAYMQKLPEAAFHPLTTVDAVVGLGELTLETVALVDRLAPFGQENPQPVYLARNVTLVNTRAVGQTKDHFACTLTNGRASVAGIMFHCQAIEALLVNDAVVDAAF
;
A
#
# COMPACT_ATOMS: atom_id res chain seq x y z
N THR A 1 3.36 -7.88 -6.04
CA THR A 1 2.05 -7.22 -5.87
C THR A 1 1.72 -6.48 -7.17
N TYR A 2 0.55 -6.69 -7.73
CA TYR A 2 0.20 -6.16 -9.07
C TYR A 2 -0.33 -4.70 -9.02
N GLY A 3 -0.48 -4.11 -7.83
CA GLY A 3 -1.01 -2.74 -7.68
C GLY A 3 -2.48 -2.57 -8.09
N VAL A 4 -3.22 -3.68 -8.21
CA VAL A 4 -4.65 -3.69 -8.57
C VAL A 4 -5.41 -4.62 -7.63
N PRO A 5 -6.72 -4.37 -7.40
CA PRO A 5 -7.56 -5.31 -6.67
C PRO A 5 -7.51 -6.69 -7.33
N SER A 6 -7.38 -7.73 -6.52
CA SER A 6 -7.18 -9.09 -7.04
C SER A 6 -8.03 -10.08 -6.27
N LEU A 7 -8.69 -10.99 -7.00
CA LEU A 7 -9.40 -12.15 -6.46
C LEU A 7 -8.78 -13.43 -7.00
N LEU A 8 -8.44 -14.35 -6.10
CA LEU A 8 -7.93 -15.66 -6.44
C LEU A 8 -9.01 -16.70 -6.14
N PHE A 9 -9.25 -17.61 -7.08
CA PHE A 9 -10.26 -18.65 -6.96
C PHE A 9 -9.66 -20.04 -6.98
N THR A 10 -10.15 -20.89 -6.09
CA THR A 10 -9.99 -22.34 -6.19
C THR A 10 -11.31 -22.91 -6.71
N VAL A 11 -11.24 -23.69 -7.79
CA VAL A 11 -12.40 -24.34 -8.39
C VAL A 11 -12.49 -25.78 -7.90
N ASP A 12 -13.63 -26.16 -7.33
CA ASP A 12 -13.95 -27.50 -6.88
C ASP A 12 -15.32 -27.92 -7.42
N GLY A 13 -15.32 -28.65 -8.51
CA GLY A 13 -16.51 -29.10 -9.20
C GLY A 13 -17.40 -27.93 -9.66
N GLU A 14 -18.61 -27.85 -9.10
CA GLU A 14 -19.61 -26.84 -9.47
C GLU A 14 -19.45 -25.51 -8.71
N GLU A 15 -18.59 -25.44 -7.72
CA GLU A 15 -18.32 -24.25 -6.93
C GLU A 15 -16.88 -23.74 -7.11
N ALA A 16 -16.73 -22.43 -7.11
CA ALA A 16 -15.47 -21.74 -7.01
C ALA A 16 -15.47 -20.86 -5.75
N ARG A 17 -14.43 -20.98 -4.93
CA ARG A 17 -14.24 -20.21 -3.71
C ARG A 17 -13.09 -19.27 -3.90
N GLY A 18 -13.34 -17.97 -3.69
CA GLY A 18 -12.39 -16.90 -3.91
C GLY A 18 -12.07 -16.13 -2.65
N SER A 19 -10.86 -15.59 -2.62
CA SER A 19 -10.41 -14.61 -1.63
C SER A 19 -9.84 -13.42 -2.37
N GLY A 20 -10.29 -12.22 -2.00
CA GLY A 20 -9.88 -10.96 -2.62
C GLY A 20 -9.15 -10.04 -1.67
N ARG A 21 -8.28 -9.22 -2.26
CA ARG A 21 -7.64 -8.08 -1.59
C ARG A 21 -7.76 -6.87 -2.48
N SER A 22 -8.06 -5.74 -1.85
CA SER A 22 -8.15 -4.45 -2.52
C SER A 22 -6.84 -3.69 -2.53
N VAL A 23 -6.82 -2.58 -3.24
CA VAL A 23 -5.73 -1.60 -3.28
C VAL A 23 -6.33 -0.18 -3.26
N GLY A 24 -5.57 0.77 -2.71
CA GLY A 24 -6.02 2.16 -2.63
C GLY A 24 -7.35 2.30 -1.88
N ASN A 25 -8.23 3.09 -2.44
CA ASN A 25 -9.59 3.33 -1.90
C ASN A 25 -10.67 2.50 -2.59
N VAL A 26 -10.32 1.46 -3.33
CA VAL A 26 -11.30 0.60 -3.98
C VAL A 26 -12.03 -0.21 -2.91
N ASN A 27 -13.37 -0.03 -2.79
CA ASN A 27 -14.20 -0.84 -1.93
C ASN A 27 -14.55 -2.15 -2.63
N LEU A 28 -13.76 -3.19 -2.36
CA LEU A 28 -13.94 -4.50 -3.00
C LEU A 28 -15.24 -5.20 -2.55
N PHE A 29 -15.73 -4.90 -1.35
CA PHE A 29 -17.01 -5.44 -0.87
C PHE A 29 -18.17 -4.91 -1.70
N GLU A 30 -18.27 -3.61 -1.95
CA GLU A 30 -19.30 -3.01 -2.80
C GLU A 30 -19.23 -3.54 -4.24
N ALA A 31 -18.02 -3.73 -4.77
CA ALA A 31 -17.83 -4.30 -6.09
C ALA A 31 -18.43 -5.72 -6.18
N VAL A 32 -18.13 -6.59 -5.19
CA VAL A 32 -18.68 -7.95 -5.13
C VAL A 32 -20.18 -7.92 -4.84
N GLU A 33 -20.66 -7.06 -3.97
CA GLU A 33 -22.08 -6.91 -3.64
C GLU A 33 -22.91 -6.53 -4.87
N SER A 34 -22.39 -5.67 -5.74
CA SER A 34 -23.05 -5.31 -7.01
C SER A 34 -23.28 -6.51 -7.94
N LEU A 35 -22.51 -7.59 -7.75
CA LEU A 35 -22.58 -8.85 -8.49
C LEU A 35 -23.15 -10.00 -7.66
N SER A 36 -23.83 -9.70 -6.55
CA SER A 36 -24.38 -10.70 -5.62
C SER A 36 -25.27 -11.73 -6.29
N HIS A 37 -26.00 -11.36 -7.34
CA HIS A 37 -26.83 -12.24 -8.14
C HIS A 37 -26.08 -13.37 -8.87
N LEU A 38 -24.76 -13.26 -8.99
CA LEU A 38 -23.87 -14.29 -9.57
C LEU A 38 -23.21 -15.17 -8.50
N THR A 39 -23.34 -14.82 -7.21
CA THR A 39 -22.68 -15.49 -6.10
C THR A 39 -23.65 -16.39 -5.33
N THR A 40 -23.10 -17.41 -4.66
CA THR A 40 -23.84 -18.20 -3.66
C THR A 40 -23.71 -17.56 -2.28
N ARG A 41 -22.52 -17.05 -1.97
CA ARG A 41 -22.21 -16.40 -0.69
C ARG A 41 -21.03 -15.47 -0.87
N PHE A 42 -21.04 -14.35 -0.18
CA PHE A 42 -19.89 -13.46 -0.05
C PHE A 42 -19.90 -12.79 1.32
N GLY A 43 -18.77 -12.22 1.70
CA GLY A 43 -18.61 -11.45 2.95
C GLY A 43 -17.22 -10.87 3.06
N GLY A 44 -17.05 -9.94 3.99
CA GLY A 44 -15.79 -9.25 4.22
C GLY A 44 -16.00 -7.76 4.43
N HIS A 45 -15.05 -6.97 4.00
CA HIS A 45 -15.05 -5.51 4.09
C HIS A 45 -14.34 -4.90 2.87
N GLY A 46 -14.30 -3.57 2.76
CA GLY A 46 -13.75 -2.88 1.58
C GLY A 46 -12.35 -3.34 1.15
N ALA A 47 -11.48 -3.68 2.10
CA ALA A 47 -10.11 -4.09 1.79
C ALA A 47 -9.95 -5.59 1.49
N ALA A 48 -10.88 -6.44 1.93
CA ALA A 48 -10.78 -7.90 1.77
C ALA A 48 -12.16 -8.54 1.70
N VAL A 49 -12.34 -9.50 0.77
CA VAL A 49 -13.59 -10.23 0.59
C VAL A 49 -13.33 -11.73 0.43
N GLY A 50 -14.30 -12.53 0.91
CA GLY A 50 -14.44 -13.92 0.56
C GLY A 50 -15.69 -14.09 -0.28
N VAL A 51 -15.65 -14.91 -1.33
CA VAL A 51 -16.78 -15.15 -2.22
C VAL A 51 -16.86 -16.60 -2.66
N THR A 52 -18.07 -17.13 -2.75
CA THR A 52 -18.35 -18.44 -3.35
C THR A 52 -19.28 -18.23 -4.53
N ILE A 53 -18.94 -18.81 -5.66
CA ILE A 53 -19.63 -18.60 -6.95
C ILE A 53 -19.87 -19.96 -7.60
N PRO A 54 -21.02 -20.23 -8.21
CA PRO A 54 -21.16 -21.35 -9.13
C PRO A 54 -20.12 -21.24 -10.26
N THR A 55 -19.37 -22.29 -10.54
CA THR A 55 -18.27 -22.29 -11.53
C THR A 55 -18.70 -21.74 -12.89
N LYS A 56 -19.94 -22.04 -13.31
CA LYS A 56 -20.54 -21.51 -14.54
C LYS A 56 -20.64 -19.97 -14.59
N ASN A 57 -20.66 -19.31 -13.43
CA ASN A 57 -20.78 -17.85 -13.32
C ASN A 57 -19.43 -17.12 -13.27
N LEU A 58 -18.30 -17.85 -13.11
CA LEU A 58 -16.98 -17.22 -12.93
C LEU A 58 -16.64 -16.21 -14.02
N LYS A 59 -16.87 -16.58 -15.28
CA LYS A 59 -16.59 -15.68 -16.42
C LYS A 59 -17.42 -14.40 -16.35
N LYS A 60 -18.73 -14.54 -16.12
CA LYS A 60 -19.63 -13.39 -16.01
C LYS A 60 -19.30 -12.51 -14.81
N PHE A 61 -18.89 -13.14 -13.71
CA PHE A 61 -18.45 -12.42 -12.51
C PHE A 61 -17.16 -11.62 -12.77
N ALA A 62 -16.17 -12.22 -13.44
CA ALA A 62 -14.94 -11.52 -13.82
C ALA A 62 -15.24 -10.32 -14.75
N GLU A 63 -16.02 -10.53 -15.81
CA GLU A 63 -16.44 -9.46 -16.73
C GLU A 63 -17.20 -8.32 -15.99
N GLY A 64 -18.09 -8.68 -15.08
CA GLY A 64 -18.83 -7.72 -14.26
C GLY A 64 -17.94 -6.93 -13.30
N LEU A 65 -16.96 -7.61 -12.69
CA LEU A 65 -16.00 -6.97 -11.81
C LEU A 65 -15.10 -5.98 -12.57
N ASP A 66 -14.61 -6.37 -13.75
CA ASP A 66 -13.85 -5.50 -14.63
C ASP A 66 -14.67 -4.27 -15.05
N ALA A 67 -15.95 -4.47 -15.42
CA ALA A 67 -16.83 -3.38 -15.77
C ALA A 67 -17.15 -2.44 -14.59
N TYR A 68 -17.16 -2.96 -13.36
CA TYR A 68 -17.27 -2.14 -12.15
C TYR A 68 -15.99 -1.31 -11.95
N MET A 69 -14.82 -1.94 -12.03
CA MET A 69 -13.52 -1.27 -11.84
C MET A 69 -13.29 -0.16 -12.86
N GLN A 70 -13.67 -0.36 -14.12
CA GLN A 70 -13.54 0.64 -15.17
C GLN A 70 -14.36 1.93 -14.94
N LYS A 71 -15.36 1.90 -14.06
CA LYS A 71 -16.15 3.09 -13.70
C LYS A 71 -15.50 3.91 -12.58
N LEU A 72 -14.54 3.34 -11.88
CA LEU A 72 -13.86 4.04 -10.80
C LEU A 72 -12.82 5.01 -11.35
N PRO A 73 -12.61 6.17 -10.69
CA PRO A 73 -11.56 7.09 -11.08
C PRO A 73 -10.19 6.44 -10.84
N GLU A 74 -9.22 6.75 -11.67
CA GLU A 74 -7.84 6.24 -11.56
C GLU A 74 -7.26 6.46 -10.15
N ALA A 75 -7.55 7.59 -9.54
CA ALA A 75 -7.12 7.91 -8.18
C ALA A 75 -7.59 6.90 -7.12
N ALA A 76 -8.69 6.15 -7.37
CA ALA A 76 -9.15 5.11 -6.44
C ALA A 76 -8.16 3.95 -6.30
N PHE A 77 -7.35 3.72 -7.32
CA PHE A 77 -6.37 2.62 -7.35
C PHE A 77 -5.00 3.01 -6.76
N HIS A 78 -4.79 4.31 -6.50
CA HIS A 78 -3.53 4.75 -5.92
C HIS A 78 -3.49 4.43 -4.42
N PRO A 79 -2.41 3.78 -3.94
CA PRO A 79 -2.21 3.60 -2.51
C PRO A 79 -2.18 4.95 -1.81
N LEU A 80 -2.93 5.07 -0.73
CA LEU A 80 -2.88 6.23 0.15
C LEU A 80 -2.07 5.88 1.40
N THR A 81 -1.16 6.77 1.75
CA THR A 81 -0.45 6.71 3.03
C THR A 81 -1.05 7.77 3.95
N THR A 82 -1.65 7.35 5.05
CA THR A 82 -2.07 8.26 6.10
C THR A 82 -0.83 8.71 6.86
N VAL A 83 -0.72 10.02 7.05
CA VAL A 83 0.38 10.65 7.78
C VAL A 83 -0.16 11.21 9.09
N ASP A 84 0.43 10.83 10.22
CA ASP A 84 0.00 11.29 11.54
C ASP A 84 0.55 12.69 11.86
N ALA A 85 1.76 13.00 11.41
CA ALA A 85 2.32 14.34 11.58
C ALA A 85 3.34 14.71 10.49
N VAL A 86 3.41 16.02 10.18
CA VAL A 86 4.50 16.60 9.41
C VAL A 86 5.60 17.04 10.36
N VAL A 87 6.83 16.61 10.13
CA VAL A 87 7.97 16.84 11.03
C VAL A 87 9.16 17.44 10.29
N GLY A 88 9.94 18.24 10.98
CA GLY A 88 11.23 18.71 10.48
C GLY A 88 12.34 17.69 10.72
N LEU A 89 13.34 17.61 9.82
CA LEU A 89 14.46 16.67 10.00
C LEU A 89 15.22 16.86 11.32
N GLY A 90 15.25 18.08 11.87
CA GLY A 90 15.89 18.37 13.16
C GLY A 90 15.15 17.81 14.37
N GLU A 91 13.89 17.41 14.21
CA GLU A 91 13.08 16.80 15.27
C GLU A 91 13.29 15.29 15.35
N LEU A 92 13.94 14.69 14.33
CA LEU A 92 14.21 13.27 14.25
C LEU A 92 15.47 12.91 15.06
N THR A 93 15.34 12.94 16.38
CA THR A 93 16.39 12.59 17.32
C THR A 93 16.14 11.23 17.96
N LEU A 94 17.18 10.63 18.53
CA LEU A 94 17.03 9.38 19.29
C LEU A 94 16.07 9.54 20.47
N GLU A 95 16.03 10.74 21.06
CA GLU A 95 15.09 11.06 22.14
C GLU A 95 13.64 11.04 21.64
N THR A 96 13.38 11.67 20.48
CA THR A 96 12.05 11.65 19.87
C THR A 96 11.61 10.23 19.52
N VAL A 97 12.50 9.42 18.94
CA VAL A 97 12.22 8.01 18.62
C VAL A 97 11.89 7.22 19.89
N ALA A 98 12.67 7.41 20.97
CA ALA A 98 12.40 6.75 22.25
C ALA A 98 11.04 7.15 22.87
N LEU A 99 10.57 8.38 22.62
CA LEU A 99 9.22 8.81 23.05
C LEU A 99 8.12 8.12 22.22
N VAL A 100 8.33 7.97 20.90
CA VAL A 100 7.39 7.26 20.02
C VAL A 100 7.33 5.77 20.42
N ASP A 101 8.45 5.13 20.71
CA ASP A 101 8.49 3.74 21.15
C ASP A 101 7.67 3.46 22.42
N ARG A 102 7.41 4.48 23.24
CA ARG A 102 6.52 4.35 24.42
C ARG A 102 5.05 4.19 24.06
N LEU A 103 4.66 4.43 22.82
CA LEU A 103 3.30 4.16 22.32
C LEU A 103 3.08 2.67 22.02
N ALA A 104 4.15 1.87 21.99
CA ALA A 104 4.06 0.43 21.75
C ALA A 104 3.28 -0.31 22.89
N PRO A 105 2.66 -1.48 22.62
CA PRO A 105 2.84 -2.28 21.40
C PRO A 105 1.98 -1.79 20.22
N PHE A 106 2.58 -1.77 19.04
CA PHE A 106 1.88 -1.41 17.81
C PHE A 106 1.14 -2.62 17.23
N GLY A 107 0.02 -2.39 16.56
CA GLY A 107 -0.82 -3.41 15.95
C GLY A 107 -2.03 -2.82 15.24
N GLN A 108 -3.05 -3.65 14.99
CA GLN A 108 -4.21 -3.27 14.18
C GLN A 108 -4.98 -2.04 14.73
N GLU A 109 -5.20 -1.97 16.05
CA GLU A 109 -5.93 -0.88 16.73
C GLU A 109 -5.00 0.24 17.21
N ASN A 110 -3.68 0.04 17.09
CA ASN A 110 -2.65 1.03 17.45
C ASN A 110 -1.52 0.94 16.44
N PRO A 111 -1.72 1.44 15.19
CA PRO A 111 -0.70 1.37 14.16
C PRO A 111 0.52 2.20 14.53
N GLN A 112 1.69 1.80 14.02
CA GLN A 112 2.88 2.61 14.15
C GLN A 112 2.66 3.96 13.46
N PRO A 113 2.95 5.10 14.12
CA PRO A 113 2.79 6.41 13.50
C PRO A 113 3.65 6.57 12.25
N VAL A 114 3.10 7.21 11.24
CA VAL A 114 3.80 7.59 10.01
C VAL A 114 4.03 9.09 10.00
N TYR A 115 5.27 9.48 9.84
CA TYR A 115 5.68 10.88 9.78
C TYR A 115 6.04 11.30 8.35
N LEU A 116 5.87 12.58 8.05
CA LEU A 116 6.19 13.16 6.74
C LEU A 116 7.20 14.30 6.89
N ALA A 117 8.36 14.16 6.29
CA ALA A 117 9.29 15.25 6.08
C ALA A 117 9.14 15.80 4.66
N ARG A 118 8.76 17.09 4.53
CA ARG A 118 8.48 17.71 3.23
C ARG A 118 9.71 18.41 2.66
N ASN A 119 9.79 18.45 1.33
CA ASN A 119 10.79 19.18 0.57
C ASN A 119 12.22 18.88 1.05
N VAL A 120 12.54 17.61 1.24
CA VAL A 120 13.88 17.17 1.62
C VAL A 120 14.65 16.73 0.39
N THR A 121 15.97 17.02 0.38
CA THR A 121 16.85 16.64 -0.72
C THR A 121 17.51 15.31 -0.40
N LEU A 122 17.57 14.43 -1.37
CA LEU A 122 18.32 13.18 -1.31
C LEU A 122 19.78 13.44 -1.65
N VAL A 123 20.70 13.02 -0.77
CA VAL A 123 22.15 13.03 -1.05
C VAL A 123 22.78 11.71 -0.64
N ASN A 124 23.97 11.40 -1.14
CA ASN A 124 24.70 10.15 -0.88
C ASN A 124 23.87 8.91 -1.23
N THR A 125 23.11 8.98 -2.31
CA THR A 125 22.21 7.92 -2.75
C THR A 125 22.98 6.71 -3.24
N ARG A 126 22.60 5.49 -2.82
CA ARG A 126 23.20 4.25 -3.28
C ARG A 126 22.30 3.05 -3.09
N ALA A 127 22.37 2.11 -4.01
CA ALA A 127 21.74 0.80 -3.84
C ALA A 127 22.53 -0.04 -2.82
N VAL A 128 21.83 -0.70 -1.91
CA VAL A 128 22.39 -1.54 -0.84
C VAL A 128 21.67 -2.89 -0.73
N GLY A 129 22.26 -3.81 0.05
CA GLY A 129 21.77 -5.20 0.16
C GLY A 129 22.48 -6.13 -0.82
N GLN A 130 22.35 -7.43 -0.62
CA GLN A 130 22.97 -8.44 -1.49
C GLN A 130 22.43 -8.40 -2.92
N THR A 131 21.14 -8.15 -3.06
CA THR A 131 20.41 -8.06 -4.34
C THR A 131 20.32 -6.63 -4.87
N LYS A 132 20.84 -5.65 -4.12
CA LYS A 132 20.76 -4.20 -4.44
C LYS A 132 19.31 -3.73 -4.65
N ASP A 133 18.37 -4.32 -3.94
CA ASP A 133 16.95 -4.00 -3.99
C ASP A 133 16.51 -3.01 -2.90
N HIS A 134 17.46 -2.54 -2.10
CA HIS A 134 17.26 -1.50 -1.09
C HIS A 134 18.03 -0.25 -1.49
N PHE A 135 17.61 0.87 -0.96
CA PHE A 135 18.19 2.17 -1.27
C PHE A 135 18.54 2.91 0.02
N ALA A 136 19.80 3.29 0.16
CA ALA A 136 20.26 4.12 1.25
C ALA A 136 20.57 5.54 0.77
N CYS A 137 20.23 6.53 1.58
CA CYS A 137 20.46 7.93 1.29
C CYS A 137 20.67 8.73 2.58
N THR A 138 20.96 9.99 2.42
CA THR A 138 20.83 11.00 3.46
C THR A 138 19.76 11.98 3.02
N LEU A 139 18.75 12.21 3.86
CA LEU A 139 17.76 13.26 3.69
C LEU A 139 18.33 14.55 4.30
N THR A 140 18.30 15.65 3.58
CA THR A 140 18.77 16.94 4.10
C THR A 140 17.83 18.09 3.68
N ASN A 141 17.73 19.10 4.52
CA ASN A 141 17.10 20.39 4.21
C ASN A 141 18.09 21.56 4.28
N GLY A 142 19.39 21.26 4.24
CA GLY A 142 20.48 22.25 4.36
C GLY A 142 20.81 22.67 5.80
N ARG A 143 19.94 22.37 6.79
CA ARG A 143 20.16 22.68 8.23
C ARG A 143 20.34 21.43 9.07
N ALA A 144 19.59 20.38 8.74
CA ALA A 144 19.64 19.08 9.39
C ALA A 144 19.78 17.99 8.33
N SER A 145 20.35 16.87 8.74
CA SER A 145 20.52 15.69 7.87
C SER A 145 20.26 14.42 8.67
N VAL A 146 19.54 13.48 8.06
CA VAL A 146 19.19 12.18 8.65
C VAL A 146 19.49 11.08 7.65
N ALA A 147 20.17 10.01 8.09
CA ALA A 147 20.36 8.83 7.27
C ALA A 147 19.03 8.09 7.10
N GLY A 148 18.73 7.66 5.88
CA GLY A 148 17.53 6.92 5.53
C GLY A 148 17.85 5.66 4.76
N ILE A 149 16.98 4.67 4.91
CA ILE A 149 16.98 3.46 4.10
C ILE A 149 15.54 3.15 3.66
N MET A 150 15.38 2.84 2.37
CA MET A 150 14.13 2.35 1.80
C MET A 150 14.35 0.90 1.37
N PHE A 151 13.45 0.04 1.83
CA PHE A 151 13.51 -1.38 1.49
C PHE A 151 12.62 -1.69 0.28
N HIS A 152 13.06 -2.64 -0.57
CA HIS A 152 12.33 -3.16 -1.72
C HIS A 152 11.82 -2.07 -2.69
N CYS A 153 12.71 -1.16 -3.10
CA CYS A 153 12.37 0.04 -3.88
C CYS A 153 12.71 -0.04 -5.38
N GLN A 154 12.95 -1.23 -5.94
CA GLN A 154 13.34 -1.42 -7.34
C GLN A 154 12.43 -0.68 -8.33
N ALA A 155 11.11 -0.63 -8.07
CA ALA A 155 10.16 0.01 -8.97
C ALA A 155 10.35 1.54 -9.11
N ILE A 156 11.00 2.20 -8.15
CA ILE A 156 11.18 3.65 -8.11
C ILE A 156 12.66 4.08 -8.09
N GLU A 157 13.59 3.12 -8.25
CA GLU A 157 15.02 3.36 -8.17
C GLU A 157 15.48 4.53 -9.08
N ALA A 158 14.90 4.62 -10.28
CA ALA A 158 15.21 5.69 -11.23
C ALA A 158 14.85 7.10 -10.74
N LEU A 159 13.99 7.23 -9.75
CA LEU A 159 13.58 8.50 -9.14
C LEU A 159 14.44 8.86 -7.92
N LEU A 160 15.17 7.91 -7.36
CA LEU A 160 15.95 8.05 -6.14
C LEU A 160 17.39 8.47 -6.43
N VAL A 161 17.54 9.62 -7.05
CA VAL A 161 18.86 10.15 -7.46
C VAL A 161 19.32 11.28 -6.52
N ASN A 162 20.64 11.54 -6.51
CA ASN A 162 21.18 12.69 -5.77
C ASN A 162 20.51 13.99 -6.24
N ASP A 163 20.34 14.90 -5.29
CA ASP A 163 19.75 16.23 -5.48
C ASP A 163 18.24 16.21 -5.83
N ALA A 164 17.59 15.03 -5.87
CA ALA A 164 16.15 14.96 -5.97
C ALA A 164 15.49 15.54 -4.72
N VAL A 165 14.50 16.41 -4.90
CA VAL A 165 13.67 16.94 -3.82
C VAL A 165 12.42 16.09 -3.71
N VAL A 166 12.18 15.55 -2.52
CA VAL A 166 11.08 14.61 -2.26
C VAL A 166 10.34 14.98 -0.98
N ASP A 167 9.13 14.46 -0.86
CA ASP A 167 8.42 14.32 0.39
C ASP A 167 8.66 12.89 0.90
N ALA A 168 9.25 12.74 2.06
CA ALA A 168 9.62 11.45 2.64
C ALA A 168 8.65 11.07 3.76
N ALA A 169 7.89 9.97 3.58
CA ALA A 169 7.07 9.35 4.61
C ALA A 169 7.81 8.15 5.23
N PHE A 170 7.78 8.01 6.57
CA PHE A 170 8.52 6.97 7.31
C PHE A 170 7.88 6.67 8.67
#